data_e76154a446b422dd84dbf08d69cebf04
#
_entry.id   e76154a446b422dd84dbf08d69cebf04
#
_cell.length_a   1.000
_cell.length_b   1.000
_cell.length_c   1.000
_cell.angle_alpha   90.00
_cell.angle_beta   90.00
_cell.angle_gamma   90.00
#
_symmetry.space_group_name_H-M   'P 1'
#
loop_
_entity.id
_entity.type
_entity.pdbx_description
1 polymer ?
#
loop_
_entity_poly.entity_id
_entity_poly.type
_entity_poly.pdbx_seq_one_letter_code
_entity_poly.pdbx_strand_id
1 'polypeptide(L)'
;MAVNKNNVKIHISHLKKNFGKLEVLKDVSADICEGEVVVVLGPSGSGKSTLLRCLNRLEEITAGEVVVDGHDMTDKKTDLNKVRQNVGMVFQHFNLFNNLDVMGNMTLAPTELKMATKAQATEKALQLLERVGLLDKASAYPAQLSGGQKQRVA
;
A
#
# COMPACT_ATOMS: atom_id res chain seq x y z
N MET A 1 10.65 -3.60 17.31
CA MET A 1 11.10 -4.93 16.83
C MET A 1 12.52 -4.78 16.32
N ALA A 2 13.40 -5.77 16.53
CA ALA A 2 14.75 -5.73 15.97
C ALA A 2 14.68 -6.01 14.47
N VAL A 3 15.48 -5.26 13.68
CA VAL A 3 15.59 -5.46 12.23
C VAL A 3 16.31 -6.79 11.96
N ASN A 4 15.68 -7.70 11.23
CA ASN A 4 16.29 -8.96 10.82
C ASN A 4 17.02 -8.78 9.48
N LYS A 5 18.30 -8.41 9.54
CA LYS A 5 19.14 -8.18 8.35
C LYS A 5 19.32 -9.41 7.43
N ASN A 6 18.97 -10.60 7.90
CA ASN A 6 19.07 -11.83 7.12
C ASN A 6 17.76 -12.16 6.36
N ASN A 7 16.70 -11.36 6.54
CA ASN A 7 15.42 -11.57 5.87
C ASN A 7 15.04 -10.34 5.04
N VAL A 8 15.50 -10.32 3.79
CA VAL A 8 15.17 -9.26 2.82
C VAL A 8 13.71 -9.45 2.39
N LYS A 9 12.89 -8.45 2.64
CA LYS A 9 11.47 -8.41 2.27
C LYS A 9 11.23 -7.76 0.92
N ILE A 10 12.03 -6.73 0.59
CA ILE A 10 11.98 -6.08 -0.72
C ILE A 10 13.41 -5.98 -1.24
N HIS A 11 13.63 -6.58 -2.40
CA HIS A 11 14.87 -6.46 -3.16
C HIS A 11 14.62 -5.66 -4.42
N ILE A 12 15.41 -4.63 -4.65
CA ILE A 12 15.34 -3.76 -5.82
C ILE A 12 16.72 -3.77 -6.47
N SER A 13 16.78 -4.15 -7.74
CA SER A 13 18.04 -4.20 -8.50
C SER A 13 17.89 -3.41 -9.79
N HIS A 14 18.70 -2.35 -9.92
CA HIS A 14 18.79 -1.51 -11.12
C HIS A 14 17.45 -1.05 -11.68
N LEU A 15 16.50 -0.75 -10.80
CA LEU A 15 15.14 -0.31 -11.16
C LEU A 15 15.17 0.98 -11.97
N LYS A 16 14.61 0.93 -13.17
CA LYS A 16 14.40 2.08 -14.05
C LYS A 16 12.93 2.23 -14.38
N LYS A 17 12.46 3.48 -14.41
CA LYS A 17 11.10 3.81 -14.84
C LYS A 17 11.10 5.05 -15.71
N ASN A 18 10.60 4.88 -16.94
CA ASN A 18 10.41 5.95 -17.89
C ASN A 18 8.92 6.13 -18.20
N PHE A 19 8.48 7.35 -18.41
CA PHE A 19 7.20 7.72 -19.01
C PHE A 19 7.46 8.35 -20.36
N GLY A 20 7.35 7.55 -21.43
CA GLY A 20 7.81 7.96 -22.75
C GLY A 20 9.30 8.31 -22.74
N LYS A 21 9.64 9.57 -23.03
CA LYS A 21 11.03 10.06 -23.03
C LYS A 21 11.52 10.55 -21.68
N LEU A 22 10.62 10.68 -20.68
CA LEU A 22 10.97 11.18 -19.35
C LEU A 22 11.47 10.05 -18.47
N GLU A 23 12.76 10.08 -18.11
CA GLU A 23 13.34 9.18 -17.12
C GLU A 23 13.02 9.69 -15.70
N VAL A 24 12.19 8.92 -14.95
CA VAL A 24 11.79 9.25 -13.59
C VAL A 24 12.60 8.50 -12.56
N LEU A 25 12.82 7.21 -12.74
CA LEU A 25 13.76 6.41 -11.96
C LEU A 25 14.87 5.94 -12.89
N LYS A 26 16.11 6.33 -12.58
CA LYS A 26 17.25 6.12 -13.50
C LYS A 26 18.00 4.81 -13.22
N ASP A 27 18.27 4.55 -11.94
CA ASP A 27 18.98 3.34 -11.49
C ASP A 27 18.86 3.29 -9.96
N VAL A 28 17.85 2.58 -9.45
CA VAL A 28 17.59 2.47 -8.02
C VAL A 28 17.84 1.03 -7.59
N SER A 29 18.74 0.85 -6.62
CA SER A 29 19.01 -0.46 -6.00
C SER A 29 18.95 -0.31 -4.50
N ALA A 30 18.24 -1.22 -3.83
CA ALA A 30 18.11 -1.25 -2.38
C ALA A 30 17.58 -2.59 -1.90
N ASP A 31 17.97 -2.97 -0.69
CA ASP A 31 17.39 -4.07 0.07
C ASP A 31 16.68 -3.52 1.30
N ILE A 32 15.46 -3.96 1.53
CA ILE A 32 14.67 -3.62 2.71
C ILE A 32 14.37 -4.89 3.48
N CYS A 33 14.81 -4.92 4.74
CA CYS A 33 14.71 -6.09 5.58
C CYS A 33 13.44 -6.08 6.44
N GLU A 34 13.09 -7.24 6.98
CA GLU A 34 11.96 -7.37 7.90
C GLU A 34 12.11 -6.47 9.13
N GLY A 35 11.04 -5.72 9.44
CA GLY A 35 10.99 -4.78 10.57
C GLY A 35 11.72 -3.46 10.31
N GLU A 36 12.28 -3.26 9.12
CA GLU A 36 12.95 -2.00 8.77
C GLU A 36 11.93 -0.89 8.44
N VAL A 37 12.26 0.33 8.86
CA VAL A 37 11.53 1.54 8.48
C VAL A 37 12.40 2.37 7.56
N VAL A 38 11.99 2.49 6.30
CA VAL A 38 12.72 3.23 5.27
C VAL A 38 12.00 4.53 4.94
N VAL A 39 12.75 5.64 4.92
CA VAL A 39 12.24 6.96 4.53
C VAL A 39 12.84 7.38 3.20
N VAL A 40 11.98 7.67 2.22
CA VAL A 40 12.39 8.16 0.90
C VAL A 40 12.24 9.68 0.86
N LEU A 41 13.37 10.40 0.78
CA LEU A 41 13.43 11.85 0.76
C LEU A 41 13.71 12.38 -0.65
N GLY A 42 13.22 13.59 -0.93
CA GLY A 42 13.47 14.28 -2.20
C GLY A 42 12.39 15.33 -2.51
N PRO A 43 12.65 16.25 -3.45
CA PRO A 43 11.70 17.30 -3.84
C PRO A 43 10.43 16.72 -4.48
N SER A 44 9.41 17.55 -4.64
CA SER A 44 8.21 17.17 -5.41
C SER A 44 8.60 16.79 -6.84
N GLY A 45 7.99 15.74 -7.37
CA GLY A 45 8.30 15.24 -8.73
C GLY A 45 9.55 14.36 -8.85
N SER A 46 10.31 14.11 -7.78
CA SER A 46 11.54 13.28 -7.83
C SER A 46 11.32 11.77 -7.98
N GLY A 47 10.08 11.32 -8.18
CA GLY A 47 9.79 9.90 -8.42
C GLY A 47 9.49 9.06 -7.18
N LYS A 48 9.41 9.62 -5.96
CA LYS A 48 9.12 8.88 -4.72
C LYS A 48 7.85 8.02 -4.79
N SER A 49 6.76 8.62 -5.23
CA SER A 49 5.49 7.89 -5.39
C SER A 49 5.53 6.88 -6.55
N THR A 50 6.32 7.16 -7.57
CA THR A 50 6.56 6.24 -8.69
C THR A 50 7.32 5.00 -8.19
N LEU A 51 8.36 5.19 -7.38
CA LEU A 51 9.09 4.09 -6.75
C LEU A 51 8.13 3.19 -5.96
N LEU A 52 7.33 3.76 -5.03
CA LEU A 52 6.38 2.98 -4.24
C LEU A 52 5.36 2.22 -5.11
N ARG A 53 4.89 2.83 -6.20
CA ARG A 53 3.97 2.17 -7.15
C ARG A 53 4.64 1.06 -7.97
N CYS A 54 5.93 1.15 -8.21
CA CYS A 54 6.68 0.08 -8.84
C CYS A 54 6.81 -1.15 -7.93
N LEU A 55 6.93 -0.96 -6.59
CA LEU A 55 7.09 -2.07 -5.65
C LEU A 55 5.86 -2.98 -5.59
N ASN A 56 4.66 -2.47 -5.82
CA ASN A 56 3.42 -3.26 -5.85
C ASN A 56 2.85 -3.43 -7.28
N ARG A 57 3.68 -3.08 -8.30
CA ARG A 57 3.34 -3.14 -9.73
C ARG A 57 2.04 -2.41 -10.07
N LEU A 58 1.71 -1.31 -9.37
CA LEU A 58 0.73 -0.31 -9.84
C LEU A 58 1.30 0.50 -11.00
N GLU A 59 2.64 0.59 -11.09
CA GLU A 59 3.39 1.07 -12.25
C GLU A 59 4.35 -0.02 -12.69
N GLU A 60 4.32 -0.37 -13.98
CA GLU A 60 5.29 -1.30 -14.56
C GLU A 60 6.66 -0.63 -14.66
N ILE A 61 7.71 -1.35 -14.29
CA ILE A 61 9.08 -0.86 -14.45
C ILE A 61 9.51 -0.92 -15.91
N THR A 62 10.47 -0.08 -16.29
CA THR A 62 11.04 -0.09 -17.65
C THR A 62 12.19 -1.09 -17.76
N ALA A 63 13.01 -1.22 -16.71
CA ALA A 63 14.09 -2.19 -16.62
C ALA A 63 14.48 -2.42 -15.15
N GLY A 64 15.28 -3.45 -14.89
CA GLY A 64 15.70 -3.88 -13.57
C GLY A 64 14.80 -4.96 -13.01
N GLU A 65 14.91 -5.20 -11.70
CA GLU A 65 14.18 -6.26 -10.99
C GLU A 65 13.60 -5.71 -9.69
N VAL A 66 12.43 -6.19 -9.32
CA VAL A 66 11.79 -5.92 -8.02
C VAL A 66 11.22 -7.23 -7.49
N VAL A 67 11.73 -7.68 -6.35
CA VAL A 67 11.22 -8.85 -5.64
C VAL A 67 10.60 -8.38 -4.32
N VAL A 68 9.36 -8.78 -4.05
CA VAL A 68 8.63 -8.42 -2.83
C VAL A 68 8.17 -9.72 -2.15
N ASP A 69 8.60 -9.92 -0.93
CA ASP A 69 8.30 -11.12 -0.12
C ASP A 69 8.53 -12.44 -0.89
N GLY A 70 9.67 -12.50 -1.64
CA GLY A 70 10.07 -13.64 -2.45
C GLY A 70 9.34 -13.75 -3.81
N HIS A 71 8.47 -12.82 -4.16
CA HIS A 71 7.75 -12.79 -5.44
C HIS A 71 8.38 -11.77 -6.39
N ASP A 72 8.83 -12.22 -7.55
CA ASP A 72 9.31 -11.34 -8.61
C ASP A 72 8.13 -10.55 -9.20
N MET A 73 8.14 -9.23 -8.99
CA MET A 73 7.10 -8.31 -9.48
C MET A 73 7.23 -8.03 -10.98
N THR A 74 8.31 -8.48 -11.62
CA THR A 74 8.54 -8.31 -13.06
C THR A 74 8.04 -9.50 -13.87
N ASP A 75 7.94 -10.69 -13.26
CA ASP A 75 7.41 -11.87 -13.92
C ASP A 75 5.89 -11.71 -14.19
N LYS A 76 5.49 -11.93 -15.45
CA LYS A 76 4.09 -11.91 -15.86
C LYS A 76 3.25 -13.04 -15.26
N LYS A 77 3.90 -14.10 -14.78
CA LYS A 77 3.23 -15.24 -14.12
C LYS A 77 2.93 -15.00 -12.65
N THR A 78 3.53 -13.97 -12.04
CA THR A 78 3.28 -13.62 -10.65
C THR A 78 1.82 -13.24 -10.42
N ASP A 79 1.17 -13.94 -9.49
CA ASP A 79 -0.20 -13.60 -9.06
C ASP A 79 -0.17 -12.33 -8.19
N LEU A 80 -0.31 -11.19 -8.87
CA LEU A 80 -0.28 -9.86 -8.24
C LEU A 80 -1.37 -9.68 -7.17
N ASN A 81 -2.50 -10.36 -7.31
CA ASN A 81 -3.57 -10.25 -6.32
C ASN A 81 -3.14 -10.86 -4.99
N LYS A 82 -2.46 -12.02 -5.02
CA LYS A 82 -1.90 -12.63 -3.81
C LYS A 82 -0.81 -11.76 -3.17
N VAL A 83 0.11 -11.21 -3.97
CA VAL A 83 1.16 -10.34 -3.42
C VAL A 83 0.54 -9.10 -2.78
N ARG A 84 -0.39 -8.43 -3.47
CA ARG A 84 -1.03 -7.20 -2.99
C ARG A 84 -1.89 -7.40 -1.74
N GLN A 85 -2.36 -8.61 -1.44
CA GLN A 85 -3.04 -8.91 -0.18
C GLN A 85 -2.12 -8.73 1.04
N ASN A 86 -0.81 -8.88 0.86
CA ASN A 86 0.20 -8.75 1.91
C ASN A 86 0.92 -7.39 1.88
N VAL A 87 0.62 -6.53 0.91
CA VAL A 87 1.26 -5.22 0.74
C VAL A 87 0.20 -4.11 0.89
N GLY A 88 0.15 -3.49 2.05
CA GLY A 88 -0.70 -2.32 2.27
C GLY A 88 -0.09 -1.07 1.62
N MET A 89 -0.93 -0.22 1.04
CA MET A 89 -0.52 1.08 0.52
C MET A 89 -1.51 2.16 0.94
N VAL A 90 -1.01 3.21 1.59
CA VAL A 90 -1.80 4.41 1.90
C VAL A 90 -1.52 5.46 0.83
N PHE A 91 -2.58 5.88 0.14
CA PHE A 91 -2.49 6.87 -0.93
C PHE A 91 -2.66 8.30 -0.41
N GLN A 92 -2.08 9.27 -1.11
CA GLN A 92 -2.20 10.69 -0.77
C GLN A 92 -3.66 11.19 -0.82
N HIS A 93 -4.49 10.63 -1.68
CA HIS A 93 -5.91 10.98 -1.85
C HIS A 93 -6.87 10.05 -1.10
N PHE A 94 -6.35 9.27 -0.13
CA PHE A 94 -7.09 8.36 0.76
C PHE A 94 -7.81 7.21 0.06
N ASN A 95 -8.27 7.37 -1.17
CA ASN A 95 -8.94 6.36 -2.03
C ASN A 95 -10.09 5.61 -1.36
N LEU A 96 -10.89 6.31 -0.54
CA LEU A 96 -12.10 5.74 0.02
C LEU A 96 -13.20 5.64 -1.05
N PHE A 97 -13.96 4.57 -1.01
CA PHE A 97 -15.15 4.39 -1.85
C PHE A 97 -16.25 5.34 -1.38
N ASN A 98 -16.59 6.34 -2.21
CA ASN A 98 -17.54 7.39 -1.86
C ASN A 98 -18.98 6.89 -1.69
N ASN A 99 -19.31 5.75 -2.28
CA ASN A 99 -20.62 5.08 -2.21
C ASN A 99 -20.76 4.16 -0.99
N LEU A 100 -19.73 4.01 -0.19
CA LEU A 100 -19.72 3.25 1.06
C LEU A 100 -19.49 4.18 2.25
N ASP A 101 -20.11 3.87 3.37
CA ASP A 101 -19.78 4.49 4.65
C ASP A 101 -18.40 4.04 5.15
N VAL A 102 -17.96 4.54 6.29
CA VAL A 102 -16.68 4.19 6.90
C VAL A 102 -16.59 2.68 7.18
N MET A 103 -17.66 2.10 7.77
CA MET A 103 -17.69 0.66 8.04
C MET A 103 -17.59 -0.16 6.75
N GLY A 104 -18.32 0.22 5.71
CA GLY A 104 -18.26 -0.42 4.40
C GLY A 104 -16.86 -0.36 3.80
N ASN A 105 -16.20 0.80 3.85
CA ASN A 105 -14.82 0.95 3.39
C ASN A 105 -13.84 0.03 4.12
N MET A 106 -13.99 -0.12 5.45
CA MET A 106 -13.09 -0.94 6.27
C MET A 106 -13.35 -2.44 6.14
N THR A 107 -14.61 -2.84 5.91
CA THR A 107 -15.00 -4.26 5.91
C THR A 107 -15.04 -4.89 4.53
N LEU A 108 -15.06 -4.10 3.45
CA LEU A 108 -15.17 -4.60 2.08
C LEU A 108 -14.05 -5.59 1.74
N ALA A 109 -12.80 -5.18 1.83
CA ALA A 109 -11.67 -6.00 1.42
C ALA A 109 -11.56 -7.32 2.22
N PRO A 110 -11.58 -7.32 3.56
CA PRO A 110 -11.47 -8.57 4.31
C PRO A 110 -12.64 -9.54 4.07
N THR A 111 -13.83 -9.04 3.76
CA THR A 111 -14.99 -9.90 3.44
C THR A 111 -14.95 -10.42 2.02
N GLU A 112 -14.70 -9.58 1.03
CA GLU A 112 -14.64 -9.98 -0.38
C GLU A 112 -13.49 -10.97 -0.66
N LEU A 113 -12.35 -10.76 -0.01
CA LEU A 113 -11.20 -11.66 -0.09
C LEU A 113 -11.37 -12.93 0.78
N LYS A 114 -12.49 -13.08 1.48
CA LYS A 114 -12.78 -14.21 2.38
C LYS A 114 -11.72 -14.40 3.48
N MET A 115 -11.06 -13.32 3.87
CA MET A 115 -10.07 -13.32 4.96
C MET A 115 -10.75 -13.30 6.34
N ALA A 116 -11.97 -12.76 6.42
CA ALA A 116 -12.78 -12.71 7.64
C ALA A 116 -14.27 -12.83 7.30
N THR A 117 -15.04 -13.34 8.25
CA THR A 117 -16.50 -13.24 8.19
C THR A 117 -16.93 -11.78 8.39
N LYS A 118 -18.14 -11.42 7.94
CA LYS A 118 -18.68 -10.07 8.13
C LYS A 118 -18.67 -9.63 9.59
N ALA A 119 -19.00 -10.53 10.52
CA ALA A 119 -19.01 -10.25 11.96
C ALA A 119 -17.58 -9.93 12.46
N GLN A 120 -16.59 -10.75 12.10
CA GLN A 120 -15.19 -10.54 12.47
C GLN A 120 -14.63 -9.24 11.87
N ALA A 121 -14.92 -8.96 10.60
CA ALA A 121 -14.49 -7.73 9.93
C ALA A 121 -15.11 -6.49 10.61
N THR A 122 -16.40 -6.55 10.97
CA THR A 122 -17.10 -5.47 11.67
C THR A 122 -16.50 -5.23 13.06
N GLU A 123 -16.30 -6.27 13.85
CA GLU A 123 -15.68 -6.16 15.18
C GLU A 123 -14.30 -5.54 15.09
N LYS A 124 -13.46 -6.02 14.16
CA LYS A 124 -12.12 -5.47 13.97
C LYS A 124 -12.14 -4.02 13.52
N ALA A 125 -13.06 -3.65 12.63
CA ALA A 125 -13.23 -2.27 12.17
C ALA A 125 -13.62 -1.34 13.34
N LEU A 126 -14.56 -1.73 14.21
CA LEU A 126 -14.94 -0.94 15.37
C LEU A 126 -13.75 -0.73 16.34
N GLN A 127 -12.97 -1.76 16.63
CA GLN A 127 -11.75 -1.66 17.44
C GLN A 127 -10.73 -0.68 16.83
N LEU A 128 -10.55 -0.71 15.52
CA LEU A 128 -9.64 0.20 14.82
C LEU A 128 -10.16 1.65 14.85
N LEU A 129 -11.46 1.85 14.63
CA LEU A 129 -12.08 3.18 14.70
C LEU A 129 -11.98 3.78 16.10
N GLU A 130 -12.17 2.99 17.15
CA GLU A 130 -11.96 3.42 18.52
C GLU A 130 -10.51 3.87 18.76
N ARG A 131 -9.55 3.06 18.29
CA ARG A 131 -8.12 3.37 18.41
C ARG A 131 -7.70 4.68 17.76
N VAL A 132 -8.37 5.07 16.64
CA VAL A 132 -8.09 6.33 15.91
C VAL A 132 -9.06 7.45 16.28
N GLY A 133 -9.97 7.24 17.26
CA GLY A 133 -10.91 8.25 17.75
C GLY A 133 -11.99 8.61 16.72
N LEU A 134 -12.51 7.65 15.97
CA LEU A 134 -13.52 7.83 14.92
C LEU A 134 -14.71 6.88 15.05
N LEU A 135 -14.95 6.30 16.23
CA LEU A 135 -16.04 5.37 16.44
C LEU A 135 -17.41 6.00 16.11
N ASP A 136 -17.59 7.28 16.45
CA ASP A 136 -18.81 8.07 16.16
C ASP A 136 -19.01 8.33 14.65
N LYS A 137 -18.02 8.03 13.82
CA LYS A 137 -18.04 8.19 12.36
C LYS A 137 -18.25 6.89 11.60
N ALA A 138 -18.50 5.77 12.28
CA ALA A 138 -18.64 4.45 11.67
C ALA A 138 -19.64 4.41 10.49
N SER A 139 -20.77 5.12 10.62
CA SER A 139 -21.82 5.22 9.59
C SER A 139 -21.72 6.47 8.71
N ALA A 140 -20.67 7.28 8.86
CA ALA A 140 -20.48 8.47 8.04
C ALA A 140 -19.93 8.10 6.65
N TYR A 141 -20.35 8.85 5.63
CA TYR A 141 -19.79 8.73 4.28
C TYR A 141 -18.52 9.59 4.13
N PRO A 142 -17.62 9.25 3.20
CA PRO A 142 -16.40 10.02 2.98
C PRO A 142 -16.61 11.51 2.78
N ALA A 143 -17.71 11.93 2.14
CA ALA A 143 -18.03 13.35 1.94
C ALA A 143 -18.27 14.12 3.26
N GLN A 144 -18.61 13.43 4.34
CA GLN A 144 -18.89 13.99 5.66
C GLN A 144 -17.65 14.05 6.56
N LEU A 145 -16.51 13.56 6.08
CA LEU A 145 -15.25 13.49 6.83
C LEU A 145 -14.30 14.61 6.43
N SER A 146 -13.58 15.15 7.40
CA SER A 146 -12.44 16.03 7.14
C SER A 146 -11.28 15.23 6.49
N GLY A 147 -10.32 15.94 5.87
CA GLY A 147 -9.14 15.28 5.26
C GLY A 147 -8.36 14.43 6.26
N GLY A 148 -8.13 14.92 7.48
CA GLY A 148 -7.46 14.15 8.53
C GLY A 148 -8.26 12.94 9.02
N GLN A 149 -9.60 13.02 9.01
CA GLN A 149 -10.45 11.86 9.32
C GLN A 149 -10.38 10.81 8.22
N LYS A 150 -10.45 11.22 6.93
CA LYS A 150 -10.28 10.32 5.78
C LYS A 150 -8.93 9.60 5.82
N GLN A 151 -7.88 10.32 6.20
CA GLN A 151 -6.53 9.75 6.33
C GLN A 151 -6.44 8.69 7.43
N ARG A 152 -7.16 8.87 8.54
CA ARG A 152 -7.19 7.87 9.61
C ARG A 152 -8.06 6.65 9.29
N VAL A 153 -9.01 6.78 8.38
CA VAL A 153 -9.85 5.67 7.89
C VAL A 153 -9.10 4.85 6.82
N ALA A 154 -8.30 5.50 5.96
CA ALA A 154 -7.49 4.87 4.92
C ALA A 154 -6.30 4.09 5.50
#